data_61d3c0eaf7fa7317494d0cc1df03701b
#
_entry.id   61d3c0eaf7fa7317494d0cc1df03701b
#
_cell.length_a   1.000
_cell.length_b   1.000
_cell.length_c   1.000
_cell.angle_alpha   90.00
_cell.angle_beta   90.00
_cell.angle_gamma   90.00
#
_symmetry.space_group_name_H-M   'P 1'
#
loop_
_entity.id
_entity.type
_entity.pdbx_description
1 polymer ?
#
loop_
_entity_poly.entity_id
_entity_poly.type
_entity_poly.pdbx_seq_one_letter_code
_entity_poly.pdbx_strand_id
1 'polypeptide(L)'
;SHEDAVEDVLVSNSLVQSDFKELASSLGFTSVVDFRDALLRGEHHDSVPDNVYFTQPTGTHNSPDFVFKVDNTVVLLECKSSKNNAPMYNGGLPKDGYVYLFCSEKSNETTMYMGEDIVNEEQRRIIEEFEQESMKRVAEFNARLKAADYQGRGLAFYLRNMWTQSGGAKFSDYFKHANRTLSEEKVSRLFNV
;
A
#
# COMPACT_ATOMS: atom_id res chain seq x y z
N SER A 1 -8.67 3.85 -15.41
CA SER A 1 -8.63 3.60 -13.95
C SER A 1 -8.00 4.78 -13.22
N HIS A 2 -8.00 4.76 -11.91
CA HIS A 2 -7.30 5.76 -11.09
C HIS A 2 -5.78 5.68 -11.33
N GLU A 3 -5.26 4.48 -11.46
CA GLU A 3 -3.85 4.23 -11.73
C GLU A 3 -3.43 4.78 -13.11
N ASP A 4 -4.25 4.63 -14.15
CA ASP A 4 -3.97 5.20 -15.48
C ASP A 4 -3.84 6.73 -15.40
N ALA A 5 -4.72 7.38 -14.64
CA ALA A 5 -4.65 8.83 -14.46
C ALA A 5 -3.38 9.27 -13.71
N VAL A 6 -2.91 8.48 -12.75
CA VAL A 6 -1.63 8.73 -12.06
C VAL A 6 -0.47 8.56 -13.02
N GLU A 7 -0.47 7.50 -13.82
CA GLU A 7 0.57 7.26 -14.84
C GLU A 7 0.63 8.41 -15.85
N ASP A 8 -0.52 8.88 -16.33
CA ASP A 8 -0.60 10.05 -17.22
C ASP A 8 0.05 11.29 -16.60
N VAL A 9 -0.13 11.51 -15.30
CA VAL A 9 0.52 12.62 -14.58
C VAL A 9 2.03 12.44 -14.54
N LEU A 10 2.52 11.24 -14.25
CA LEU A 10 3.97 10.96 -14.23
C LEU A 10 4.60 11.22 -15.60
N VAL A 11 3.98 10.70 -16.66
CA VAL A 11 4.42 10.90 -18.05
C VAL A 11 4.38 12.38 -18.44
N SER A 12 3.32 13.09 -18.08
CA SER A 12 3.18 14.54 -18.37
C SER A 12 4.24 15.39 -17.68
N ASN A 13 4.79 14.88 -16.57
CA ASN A 13 5.90 15.51 -15.84
C ASN A 13 7.28 14.97 -16.28
N SER A 14 7.35 14.36 -17.46
CA SER A 14 8.58 13.89 -18.09
C SER A 14 9.28 12.73 -17.36
N LEU A 15 8.55 11.96 -16.55
CA LEU A 15 9.08 10.72 -16.01
C LEU A 15 9.04 9.63 -17.08
N VAL A 16 10.05 8.76 -17.07
CA VAL A 16 10.22 7.66 -18.01
C VAL A 16 10.01 6.33 -17.29
N GLN A 17 9.20 5.47 -17.88
CA GLN A 17 9.00 4.13 -17.34
C GLN A 17 10.26 3.28 -17.47
N SER A 18 10.56 2.50 -16.43
CA SER A 18 11.67 1.57 -16.40
C SER A 18 11.24 0.21 -15.80
N ASP A 19 12.15 -0.76 -15.84
CA ASP A 19 11.93 -2.11 -15.35
C ASP A 19 12.50 -2.27 -13.94
N PHE A 20 11.61 -2.45 -12.96
CA PHE A 20 11.97 -2.60 -11.55
C PHE A 20 12.74 -3.89 -11.26
N LYS A 21 12.37 -4.98 -11.93
CA LYS A 21 13.03 -6.28 -11.79
C LYS A 21 14.45 -6.23 -12.31
N GLU A 22 14.66 -5.57 -13.45
CA GLU A 22 15.98 -5.40 -14.03
C GLU A 22 16.88 -4.57 -13.12
N LEU A 23 16.38 -3.47 -12.57
CA LEU A 23 17.11 -2.66 -11.59
C LEU A 23 17.44 -3.46 -10.33
N ALA A 24 16.47 -4.18 -9.77
CA ALA A 24 16.69 -5.05 -8.61
C ALA A 24 17.82 -6.07 -8.87
N SER A 25 17.76 -6.75 -10.02
CA SER A 25 18.78 -7.74 -10.43
C SER A 25 20.16 -7.12 -10.57
N SER A 26 20.26 -5.92 -11.13
CA SER A 26 21.53 -5.19 -11.29
C SER A 26 22.17 -4.83 -9.95
N LEU A 27 21.37 -4.70 -8.90
CA LEU A 27 21.82 -4.43 -7.53
C LEU A 27 22.02 -5.69 -6.67
N GLY A 28 21.85 -6.88 -7.27
CA GLY A 28 22.07 -8.16 -6.61
C GLY A 28 20.85 -8.73 -5.86
N PHE A 29 19.68 -8.14 -6.03
CA PHE A 29 18.44 -8.68 -5.46
C PHE A 29 17.89 -9.83 -6.31
N THR A 30 17.50 -10.92 -5.66
CA THR A 30 16.79 -12.05 -6.29
C THR A 30 15.28 -11.91 -6.17
N SER A 31 14.80 -11.02 -5.32
CA SER A 31 13.37 -10.75 -5.07
C SER A 31 13.10 -9.25 -5.21
N VAL A 32 12.08 -8.92 -6.02
CA VAL A 32 11.59 -7.52 -6.15
C VAL A 32 10.96 -7.03 -4.85
N VAL A 33 10.41 -7.93 -4.03
CA VAL A 33 9.87 -7.60 -2.70
C VAL A 33 11.00 -7.17 -1.75
N ASP A 34 12.12 -7.88 -1.76
CA ASP A 34 13.29 -7.53 -0.94
C ASP A 34 13.87 -6.17 -1.36
N PHE A 35 13.89 -5.90 -2.66
CA PHE A 35 14.32 -4.58 -3.15
C PHE A 35 13.37 -3.45 -2.74
N ARG A 36 12.05 -3.67 -2.87
CA ARG A 36 11.05 -2.74 -2.33
C ARG A 36 11.26 -2.46 -0.85
N ASP A 37 11.46 -3.49 -0.05
CA ASP A 37 11.65 -3.35 1.39
C ASP A 37 12.97 -2.62 1.72
N ALA A 38 14.03 -2.83 0.93
CA ALA A 38 15.26 -2.06 1.03
C ALA A 38 15.04 -0.56 0.76
N LEU A 39 14.26 -0.22 -0.27
CA LEU A 39 13.88 1.17 -0.55
C LEU A 39 13.09 1.79 0.62
N LEU A 40 12.19 1.03 1.25
CA LEU A 40 11.45 1.48 2.44
C LEU A 40 12.37 1.77 3.63
N ARG A 41 13.50 1.07 3.75
CA ARG A 41 14.52 1.34 4.77
C ARG A 41 15.45 2.50 4.41
N GLY A 42 15.24 3.16 3.28
CA GLY A 42 16.10 4.24 2.80
C GLY A 42 17.38 3.78 2.09
N GLU A 43 17.48 2.48 1.79
CA GLU A 43 18.64 1.90 1.10
C GLU A 43 18.48 2.04 -0.41
N HIS A 44 19.59 2.12 -1.15
CA HIS A 44 19.65 2.15 -2.62
C HIS A 44 18.89 3.28 -3.31
N HIS A 45 18.51 4.33 -2.61
CA HIS A 45 17.82 5.48 -3.20
C HIS A 45 18.69 6.16 -4.28
N ASP A 46 20.00 6.24 -4.09
CA ASP A 46 20.92 6.80 -5.07
C ASP A 46 21.05 5.95 -6.33
N SER A 47 20.70 4.67 -6.27
CA SER A 47 20.76 3.75 -7.40
C SER A 47 19.50 3.80 -8.27
N VAL A 48 18.43 4.43 -7.79
CA VAL A 48 17.22 4.69 -8.58
C VAL A 48 17.47 5.94 -9.42
N PRO A 49 17.36 5.87 -10.77
CA PRO A 49 17.56 7.05 -11.61
C PRO A 49 16.50 8.13 -11.36
N ASP A 50 16.89 9.41 -11.43
CA ASP A 50 15.94 10.52 -11.37
C ASP A 50 15.00 10.51 -12.58
N ASN A 51 13.78 11.00 -12.36
CA ASN A 51 12.73 11.11 -13.37
C ASN A 51 12.36 9.75 -14.02
N VAL A 52 12.42 8.69 -13.24
CA VAL A 52 12.03 7.33 -13.62
C VAL A 52 10.87 6.88 -12.74
N TYR A 53 9.95 6.12 -13.33
CA TYR A 53 8.88 5.45 -12.60
C TYR A 53 8.77 3.98 -12.98
N PHE A 54 8.21 3.21 -12.07
CA PHE A 54 7.94 1.78 -12.19
C PHE A 54 6.48 1.53 -11.84
N THR A 55 5.76 0.82 -12.70
CA THR A 55 4.38 0.39 -12.43
C THR A 55 4.37 -1.01 -11.83
N GLN A 56 3.54 -1.22 -10.82
CA GLN A 56 3.34 -2.51 -10.17
C GLN A 56 4.65 -3.28 -9.93
N PRO A 57 5.63 -2.66 -9.27
CA PRO A 57 7.02 -3.14 -9.22
C PRO A 57 7.16 -4.52 -8.58
N THR A 58 6.21 -4.92 -7.75
CA THR A 58 6.18 -6.22 -7.07
C THR A 58 5.07 -7.14 -7.58
N GLY A 59 4.46 -6.80 -8.73
CA GLY A 59 3.39 -7.57 -9.38
C GLY A 59 1.98 -7.07 -9.03
N THR A 60 1.01 -7.45 -9.85
CA THR A 60 -0.37 -6.94 -9.85
C THR A 60 -1.19 -7.21 -8.58
N HIS A 61 -0.74 -8.12 -7.74
CA HIS A 61 -1.40 -8.47 -6.47
C HIS A 61 -0.66 -7.98 -5.23
N ASN A 62 0.42 -7.25 -5.43
CA ASN A 62 1.26 -6.70 -4.38
C ASN A 62 1.29 -5.17 -4.45
N SER A 63 1.77 -4.56 -3.39
CA SER A 63 1.96 -3.11 -3.30
C SER A 63 3.46 -2.74 -3.39
N PRO A 64 3.79 -1.52 -3.79
CA PRO A 64 2.93 -0.41 -4.18
C PRO A 64 2.48 -0.49 -5.64
N ASP A 65 1.55 0.39 -6.05
CA ASP A 65 1.17 0.55 -7.45
C ASP A 65 2.28 1.20 -8.28
N PHE A 66 3.00 2.15 -7.67
CA PHE A 66 4.12 2.86 -8.30
C PHE A 66 5.31 3.02 -7.35
N VAL A 67 6.50 2.96 -7.93
CA VAL A 67 7.72 3.53 -7.35
C VAL A 67 8.24 4.57 -8.35
N PHE A 68 8.63 5.74 -7.88
CA PHE A 68 9.23 6.75 -8.74
C PHE A 68 10.23 7.62 -7.98
N LYS A 69 11.11 8.28 -8.72
CA LYS A 69 12.07 9.23 -8.16
C LYS A 69 11.96 10.57 -8.86
N VAL A 70 11.72 11.61 -8.07
CA VAL A 70 11.64 13.01 -8.50
C VAL A 70 12.35 13.87 -7.45
N ASP A 71 13.08 14.88 -7.90
CA ASP A 71 13.81 15.79 -7.01
C ASP A 71 14.65 15.06 -5.95
N ASN A 72 15.36 14.02 -6.39
CA ASN A 72 16.18 13.16 -5.54
C ASN A 72 15.42 12.42 -4.42
N THR A 73 14.11 12.32 -4.54
CA THR A 73 13.23 11.66 -3.56
C THR A 73 12.58 10.44 -4.18
N VAL A 74 12.78 9.27 -3.56
CA VAL A 74 12.11 8.02 -3.92
C VAL A 74 10.77 7.94 -3.21
N VAL A 75 9.70 7.73 -3.97
CA VAL A 75 8.33 7.61 -3.47
C VAL A 75 7.78 6.24 -3.82
N LEU A 76 7.22 5.57 -2.82
CA LEU A 76 6.41 4.36 -2.99
C LEU A 76 4.95 4.78 -2.84
N LEU A 77 4.21 4.74 -3.94
CA LEU A 77 2.85 5.26 -4.04
C LEU A 77 1.84 4.13 -4.19
N GLU A 78 0.86 4.12 -3.31
CA GLU A 78 -0.29 3.20 -3.39
C GLU A 78 -1.56 3.99 -3.64
N CYS A 79 -2.30 3.60 -4.68
CA CYS A 79 -3.55 4.23 -5.07
C CYS A 79 -4.73 3.56 -4.37
N LYS A 80 -5.62 4.36 -3.82
CA LYS A 80 -6.90 3.90 -3.26
C LYS A 80 -8.04 4.68 -3.87
N SER A 81 -9.11 3.98 -4.22
CA SER A 81 -10.34 4.61 -4.69
C SER A 81 -11.54 4.02 -3.96
N SER A 82 -12.55 4.84 -3.75
CA SER A 82 -13.78 4.42 -3.11
C SER A 82 -14.97 5.22 -3.65
N LYS A 83 -16.13 4.59 -3.67
CA LYS A 83 -17.41 5.28 -3.90
C LYS A 83 -17.80 6.17 -2.72
N ASN A 84 -17.17 5.98 -1.58
CA ASN A 84 -17.37 6.71 -0.33
C ASN A 84 -16.19 7.64 -0.03
N ASN A 85 -16.22 8.27 1.13
CA ASN A 85 -15.20 9.22 1.56
C ASN A 85 -14.15 8.63 2.52
N ALA A 86 -14.08 7.30 2.61
CA ALA A 86 -13.08 6.59 3.41
C ALA A 86 -12.46 5.45 2.61
N PRO A 87 -11.15 5.23 2.70
CA PRO A 87 -10.47 4.17 1.98
C PRO A 87 -10.70 2.80 2.62
N MET A 88 -10.51 1.76 1.79
CA MET A 88 -10.46 0.35 2.20
C MET A 88 -9.12 -0.25 1.80
N TYR A 89 -8.59 -1.11 2.67
CA TYR A 89 -7.29 -1.76 2.48
C TYR A 89 -7.50 -3.28 2.33
N ASN A 90 -7.42 -3.76 1.09
CA ASN A 90 -7.73 -5.16 0.73
C ASN A 90 -6.53 -6.10 0.87
N GLY A 91 -5.33 -5.56 1.03
CA GLY A 91 -4.07 -6.31 1.08
C GLY A 91 -3.34 -6.22 2.43
N GLY A 92 -4.05 -5.93 3.50
CA GLY A 92 -3.49 -5.73 4.83
C GLY A 92 -3.49 -4.25 5.25
N LEU A 93 -2.90 -3.97 6.39
CA LEU A 93 -2.80 -2.61 6.93
C LEU A 93 -2.01 -1.67 6.01
N PRO A 94 -2.30 -0.35 6.09
CA PRO A 94 -1.44 0.64 5.48
C PRO A 94 0.00 0.47 5.92
N LYS A 95 0.93 0.54 4.96
CA LYS A 95 2.36 0.32 5.18
C LYS A 95 3.06 1.62 5.50
N ASP A 96 3.91 1.57 6.52
CA ASP A 96 4.79 2.68 6.87
C ASP A 96 5.73 3.01 5.69
N GLY A 97 5.96 4.29 5.43
CA GLY A 97 6.79 4.76 4.33
C GLY A 97 6.10 4.83 2.96
N TYR A 98 4.88 4.33 2.83
CA TYR A 98 4.09 4.50 1.63
C TYR A 98 3.35 5.84 1.64
N VAL A 99 3.29 6.47 0.49
CA VAL A 99 2.32 7.53 0.19
C VAL A 99 1.06 6.87 -0.35
N TYR A 100 -0.07 7.16 0.28
CA TYR A 100 -1.40 6.76 -0.19
C TYR A 100 -2.05 7.92 -0.92
N LEU A 101 -2.49 7.67 -2.15
CA LEU A 101 -3.28 8.61 -2.93
C LEU A 101 -4.73 8.11 -2.97
N PHE A 102 -5.62 8.81 -2.30
CA PHE A 102 -7.02 8.41 -2.15
C PHE A 102 -7.96 9.29 -2.96
N CYS A 103 -8.68 8.65 -3.87
CA CYS A 103 -9.74 9.25 -4.68
C CYS A 103 -11.13 8.86 -4.17
N SER A 104 -12.01 9.84 -3.97
CA SER A 104 -13.41 9.61 -3.67
C SER A 104 -14.30 9.98 -4.86
N GLU A 105 -15.08 9.01 -5.32
CA GLU A 105 -16.10 9.26 -6.33
C GLU A 105 -17.19 10.19 -5.80
N LYS A 106 -17.60 10.00 -4.54
CA LYS A 106 -18.64 10.81 -3.89
C LYS A 106 -18.28 12.29 -3.78
N SER A 107 -17.03 12.58 -3.42
CA SER A 107 -16.54 13.97 -3.28
C SER A 107 -15.99 14.52 -4.59
N ASN A 108 -15.69 13.65 -5.55
CA ASN A 108 -14.92 13.98 -6.77
C ASN A 108 -13.62 14.74 -6.44
N GLU A 109 -12.94 14.25 -5.40
CA GLU A 109 -11.71 14.84 -4.89
C GLU A 109 -10.65 13.75 -4.65
N THR A 110 -9.40 14.21 -4.60
CA THR A 110 -8.25 13.39 -4.28
C THR A 110 -7.51 14.00 -3.08
N THR A 111 -7.04 13.15 -2.19
CA THR A 111 -6.19 13.53 -1.05
C THR A 111 -5.04 12.54 -0.91
N MET A 112 -4.04 12.88 -0.14
CA MET A 112 -2.88 12.01 0.12
C MET A 112 -2.47 12.06 1.59
N TYR A 113 -1.89 10.95 2.05
CA TYR A 113 -1.41 10.78 3.41
C TYR A 113 -0.32 9.71 3.47
N MET A 114 0.43 9.69 4.58
CA MET A 114 1.42 8.65 4.83
C MET A 114 0.78 7.45 5.52
N GLY A 115 1.24 6.25 5.18
CA GLY A 115 0.70 5.00 5.74
C GLY A 115 0.85 4.89 7.25
N GLU A 116 1.97 5.37 7.82
CA GLU A 116 2.23 5.37 9.25
C GLU A 116 1.26 6.23 10.07
N ASP A 117 0.55 7.16 9.44
CA ASP A 117 -0.40 8.03 10.14
C ASP A 117 -1.77 7.38 10.39
N ILE A 118 -2.01 6.21 9.77
CA ILE A 118 -3.32 5.54 9.82
C ILE A 118 -3.46 4.63 11.03
N VAL A 119 -2.37 3.98 11.44
CA VAL A 119 -2.35 3.03 12.54
C VAL A 119 -1.25 3.42 13.51
N ASN A 120 -1.62 3.73 14.75
CA ASN A 120 -0.66 3.99 15.81
C ASN A 120 -0.10 2.69 16.42
N GLU A 121 0.93 2.80 17.24
CA GLU A 121 1.62 1.63 17.83
C GLU A 121 0.68 0.75 18.66
N GLU A 122 -0.20 1.34 19.45
CA GLU A 122 -1.14 0.59 20.29
C GLU A 122 -2.18 -0.16 19.44
N GLN A 123 -2.70 0.49 18.39
CA GLN A 123 -3.58 -0.18 17.43
C GLN A 123 -2.86 -1.33 16.72
N ARG A 124 -1.61 -1.13 16.32
CA ARG A 124 -0.79 -2.17 15.66
C ARG A 124 -0.61 -3.38 16.56
N ARG A 125 -0.29 -3.19 17.83
CA ARG A 125 -0.16 -4.27 18.81
C ARG A 125 -1.46 -5.07 18.95
N ILE A 126 -2.60 -4.39 19.09
CA ILE A 126 -3.92 -5.03 19.19
C ILE A 126 -4.24 -5.83 17.93
N ILE A 127 -3.93 -5.29 16.77
CA ILE A 127 -4.16 -5.95 15.48
C ILE A 127 -3.28 -7.19 15.32
N GLU A 128 -2.00 -7.10 15.66
CA GLU A 128 -1.07 -8.22 15.59
C GLU A 128 -1.50 -9.39 16.50
N GLU A 129 -1.94 -9.11 17.71
CA GLU A 129 -2.49 -10.10 18.62
C GLU A 129 -3.72 -10.80 18.01
N PHE A 130 -4.64 -10.03 17.47
CA PHE A 130 -5.85 -10.55 16.80
C PHE A 130 -5.51 -11.38 15.55
N GLU A 131 -4.60 -10.92 14.73
CA GLU A 131 -4.18 -11.64 13.52
C GLU A 131 -3.54 -12.99 13.86
N GLN A 132 -2.64 -13.04 14.83
CA GLN A 132 -2.02 -14.28 15.29
C GLN A 132 -3.06 -15.27 15.83
N GLU A 133 -3.99 -14.81 16.64
CA GLU A 133 -5.05 -15.65 17.19
C GLU A 133 -6.00 -16.15 16.07
N SER A 134 -6.35 -15.29 15.15
CA SER A 134 -7.19 -15.64 13.99
C SER A 134 -6.53 -16.68 13.08
N MET A 135 -5.24 -16.53 12.77
CA MET A 135 -4.49 -17.50 11.97
C MET A 135 -4.45 -18.87 12.64
N LYS A 136 -4.23 -18.92 13.95
CA LYS A 136 -4.26 -20.16 14.72
C LYS A 136 -5.64 -20.84 14.62
N ARG A 137 -6.72 -20.08 14.79
CA ARG A 137 -8.10 -20.57 14.68
C ARG A 137 -8.42 -21.10 13.29
N VAL A 138 -7.97 -20.41 12.25
CA VAL A 138 -8.14 -20.84 10.85
C VAL A 138 -7.40 -22.16 10.61
N ALA A 139 -6.17 -22.29 11.09
CA ALA A 139 -5.39 -23.53 10.96
C ALA A 139 -6.08 -24.71 11.65
N GLU A 140 -6.54 -24.54 12.88
CA GLU A 140 -7.29 -25.57 13.64
C GLU A 140 -8.59 -25.96 12.92
N PHE A 141 -9.33 -24.98 12.40
CA PHE A 141 -10.57 -25.23 11.64
C PHE A 141 -10.31 -26.01 10.35
N ASN A 142 -9.30 -25.63 9.58
CA ASN A 142 -8.93 -26.31 8.34
C ASN A 142 -8.42 -27.75 8.59
N ALA A 143 -7.70 -27.97 9.69
CA ALA A 143 -7.28 -29.31 10.07
C ALA A 143 -8.50 -30.23 10.35
N ARG A 144 -9.54 -29.71 11.00
CA ARG A 144 -10.81 -30.44 11.23
C ARG A 144 -11.56 -30.71 9.93
N LEU A 145 -11.63 -29.71 9.02
CA LEU A 145 -12.23 -29.93 7.70
C LEU A 145 -11.50 -31.00 6.91
N LYS A 146 -10.16 -30.96 6.92
CA LYS A 146 -9.33 -31.97 6.25
C LYS A 146 -9.55 -33.37 6.82
N ALA A 147 -9.66 -33.52 8.14
CA ALA A 147 -9.91 -34.79 8.80
C ALA A 147 -11.30 -35.38 8.46
N ALA A 148 -12.27 -34.52 8.17
CA ALA A 148 -13.64 -34.91 7.79
C ALA A 148 -13.84 -35.03 6.26
N ASP A 149 -12.82 -34.80 5.47
CA ASP A 149 -12.89 -34.82 4.00
C ASP A 149 -12.76 -36.25 3.45
N TYR A 150 -13.83 -37.01 3.57
CA TYR A 150 -13.88 -38.43 3.09
C TYR A 150 -13.77 -38.58 1.58
N GLN A 151 -14.04 -37.49 0.83
CA GLN A 151 -14.03 -37.51 -0.62
C GLN A 151 -12.74 -36.93 -1.22
N GLY A 152 -11.85 -36.38 -0.39
CA GLY A 152 -10.59 -35.81 -0.83
C GLY A 152 -10.75 -34.58 -1.71
N ARG A 153 -11.78 -33.77 -1.48
CA ARG A 153 -12.09 -32.56 -2.30
C ARG A 153 -11.29 -31.33 -1.91
N GLY A 154 -10.67 -31.32 -0.72
CA GLY A 154 -9.75 -30.29 -0.27
C GLY A 154 -10.40 -28.95 0.07
N LEU A 155 -11.66 -28.93 0.52
CA LEU A 155 -12.31 -27.70 0.97
C LEU A 155 -11.57 -27.12 2.18
N ALA A 156 -11.18 -25.85 2.08
CA ALA A 156 -10.53 -25.11 3.14
C ALA A 156 -11.08 -23.69 3.24
N PHE A 157 -11.03 -23.14 4.44
CA PHE A 157 -11.34 -21.74 4.68
C PHE A 157 -10.10 -20.87 4.48
N TYR A 158 -10.29 -19.75 3.83
CA TYR A 158 -9.26 -18.75 3.60
C TYR A 158 -9.70 -17.41 4.20
N LEU A 159 -8.88 -16.87 5.09
CA LEU A 159 -9.11 -15.55 5.67
C LEU A 159 -8.40 -14.48 4.84
N ARG A 160 -9.15 -13.50 4.39
CA ARG A 160 -8.60 -12.31 3.73
C ARG A 160 -8.71 -11.11 4.67
N ASN A 161 -7.56 -10.55 5.04
CA ASN A 161 -7.53 -9.36 5.88
C ASN A 161 -7.96 -8.14 5.07
N MET A 162 -9.11 -7.58 5.44
CA MET A 162 -9.61 -6.32 4.90
C MET A 162 -9.77 -5.33 6.02
N TRP A 163 -9.23 -4.12 5.82
CA TRP A 163 -9.31 -3.04 6.78
C TRP A 163 -10.08 -1.87 6.20
N THR A 164 -10.88 -1.19 7.01
CA THR A 164 -11.65 -0.03 6.60
C THR A 164 -11.59 1.05 7.65
N GLN A 165 -11.51 2.30 7.23
CA GLN A 165 -11.55 3.46 8.11
C GLN A 165 -12.97 3.96 8.38
N SER A 166 -13.99 3.27 7.89
CA SER A 166 -15.39 3.61 8.13
C SER A 166 -15.93 3.21 9.53
N GLY A 167 -15.15 2.44 10.31
CA GLY A 167 -15.57 1.92 11.62
C GLY A 167 -15.47 2.90 12.78
N GLY A 168 -14.82 4.05 12.61
CA GLY A 168 -14.63 5.05 13.66
C GLY A 168 -15.16 6.42 13.23
N ALA A 169 -15.98 7.04 14.07
CA ALA A 169 -16.80 8.19 13.70
C ALA A 169 -16.05 9.46 13.28
N LYS A 170 -14.77 9.62 13.59
CA LYS A 170 -14.08 10.90 13.36
C LYS A 170 -13.35 11.01 12.01
N PHE A 171 -12.95 9.89 11.40
CA PHE A 171 -12.19 9.89 10.14
C PHE A 171 -12.93 9.24 8.97
N SER A 172 -14.26 9.19 9.04
CA SER A 172 -15.10 8.61 7.99
C SER A 172 -15.26 9.49 6.74
N ASP A 173 -14.78 10.70 6.79
CA ASP A 173 -14.75 11.62 5.63
C ASP A 173 -13.39 12.35 5.59
N TYR A 174 -12.48 11.83 4.80
CA TYR A 174 -11.14 12.39 4.61
C TYR A 174 -11.14 13.81 4.09
N PHE A 175 -12.15 14.18 3.30
CA PHE A 175 -12.19 15.48 2.61
C PHE A 175 -12.69 16.61 3.50
N LYS A 176 -13.41 16.27 4.56
CA LYS A 176 -13.95 17.23 5.55
C LYS A 176 -13.21 17.24 6.87
N HIS A 177 -12.32 16.29 7.09
CA HIS A 177 -11.60 16.22 8.35
C HIS A 177 -10.57 17.34 8.48
N ALA A 178 -10.48 17.92 9.69
CA ALA A 178 -9.56 19.02 9.96
C ALA A 178 -8.08 18.68 9.70
N ASN A 179 -7.70 17.42 9.82
CA ASN A 179 -6.32 16.97 9.60
C ASN A 179 -5.95 16.71 8.13
N ARG A 180 -6.88 16.91 7.18
CA ARG A 180 -6.59 16.72 5.75
C ARG A 180 -5.37 17.54 5.31
N THR A 181 -5.38 18.82 5.59
CA THR A 181 -4.28 19.72 5.22
C THR A 181 -2.95 19.29 5.83
N LEU A 182 -2.94 18.89 7.09
CA LEU A 182 -1.73 18.42 7.77
C LEU A 182 -1.17 17.15 7.13
N SER A 183 -2.04 16.22 6.73
CA SER A 183 -1.63 14.99 6.04
C SER A 183 -1.04 15.28 4.66
N GLU A 184 -1.69 16.15 3.88
CA GLU A 184 -1.22 16.58 2.57
C GLU A 184 0.11 17.34 2.67
N GLU A 185 0.26 18.23 3.64
CA GLU A 185 1.52 18.95 3.92
C GLU A 185 2.65 18.00 4.30
N LYS A 186 2.38 16.97 5.10
CA LYS A 186 3.38 15.96 5.46
C LYS A 186 3.92 15.23 4.25
N VAL A 187 3.06 14.84 3.31
CA VAL A 187 3.48 14.24 2.03
C VAL A 187 4.31 15.22 1.21
N SER A 188 3.86 16.48 1.10
CA SER A 188 4.57 17.51 0.35
C SER A 188 5.98 17.78 0.88
N ARG A 189 6.18 17.66 2.19
CA ARG A 189 7.51 17.84 2.82
C ARG A 189 8.54 16.77 2.42
N LEU A 190 8.15 15.64 1.85
CA LEU A 190 9.10 14.65 1.30
C LEU A 190 9.98 15.28 0.21
N PHE A 191 9.49 16.27 -0.50
CA PHE A 191 10.16 16.96 -1.62
C PHE A 191 10.85 18.25 -1.20
N ASN A 192 10.55 18.77 -0.03
CA ASN A 192 11.15 20.00 0.51
C ASN A 192 12.34 19.63 1.41
N VAL A 193 13.48 19.49 0.82
CA VAL A 193 14.75 19.30 1.54
C VAL A 193 15.47 20.63 1.68
#